data_8c1c344d6b8e2e4dfa88e8eef1ea8a78
#
_entry.id   8c1c344d6b8e2e4dfa88e8eef1ea8a78
#
_cell.length_a   1.000
_cell.length_b   1.000
_cell.length_c   1.000
_cell.angle_alpha   90.00
_cell.angle_beta   90.00
_cell.angle_gamma   90.00
#
_symmetry.space_group_name_H-M   'P 1'
#
loop_
_entity.id
_entity.type
_entity.pdbx_description
1 polymer ?
#
loop_
_entity_poly.entity_id
_entity_poly.type
_entity_poly.pdbx_seq_one_letter_code
_entity_poly.pdbx_strand_id
1 'polypeptide(L)'
;RQMCIRDSHSRTNFDLSQHEKFSGKKIQYFDPELNQSYTPYVIETSIGVDRVFLSVMAGSYCEETLENGETRVVLKLPAALAPIKLAVLPLVKKDGLPEKAEEIMKMLRFDFRCQYDEKDSIGKRYRRQDAIGTPYCITVDHDTLKDNCVTIRFRDTMEQERVSIDKLHDIISCLLYTSPSPRD
;
A
#
# COMPACT_ATOMS: atom_id res chain seq x y z
N ARG A 1 -6.79 28.59 9.07
CA ARG A 1 -7.24 28.19 7.71
C ARG A 1 -7.17 26.67 7.65
N GLN A 2 -8.34 25.99 7.68
CA GLN A 2 -8.36 24.54 7.46
C GLN A 2 -7.75 24.23 6.09
N MET A 3 -6.79 23.32 6.06
CA MET A 3 -6.25 22.80 4.80
C MET A 3 -7.30 21.86 4.19
N CYS A 4 -7.99 22.30 3.15
CA CYS A 4 -8.87 21.43 2.40
C CYS A 4 -8.04 20.38 1.65
N ILE A 5 -8.19 19.11 2.03
CA ILE A 5 -7.59 17.97 1.32
C ILE A 5 -8.44 17.62 0.10
N ARG A 6 -9.77 17.72 0.28
CA ARG A 6 -10.81 17.49 -0.72
C ARG A 6 -11.77 18.64 -0.73
N ASP A 7 -12.23 19.01 -1.92
CA ASP A 7 -13.25 20.03 -2.12
C ASP A 7 -14.31 19.52 -3.11
N SER A 8 -15.53 20.05 -3.00
CA SER A 8 -16.62 19.72 -3.91
C SER A 8 -17.41 21.00 -4.20
N HIS A 9 -17.50 21.35 -5.47
CA HIS A 9 -18.20 22.55 -5.95
C HIS A 9 -19.35 22.20 -6.89
N SER A 10 -20.45 22.93 -6.78
CA SER A 10 -21.44 22.98 -7.83
C SER A 10 -20.96 23.98 -8.90
N ARG A 11 -20.63 23.50 -10.07
CA ARG A 11 -20.23 24.30 -11.24
C ARG A 11 -21.47 24.76 -12.02
N THR A 12 -22.65 24.43 -11.57
CA THR A 12 -23.90 24.63 -12.29
C THR A 12 -23.82 24.02 -13.71
N ASN A 13 -24.45 24.58 -14.69
CA ASN A 13 -24.36 24.17 -16.10
C ASN A 13 -23.26 24.93 -16.87
N PHE A 14 -22.41 25.71 -16.18
CA PHE A 14 -21.47 26.62 -16.84
C PHE A 14 -20.50 25.88 -17.76
N ASP A 15 -19.86 24.85 -17.28
CA ASP A 15 -18.82 24.13 -18.04
C ASP A 15 -19.40 23.47 -19.29
N LEU A 16 -20.50 22.72 -19.12
CA LEU A 16 -21.15 22.05 -20.26
C LEU A 16 -21.73 23.04 -21.28
N SER A 17 -22.27 24.17 -20.82
CA SER A 17 -22.75 25.24 -21.71
C SER A 17 -21.61 25.89 -22.50
N GLN A 18 -20.43 26.09 -21.90
CA GLN A 18 -19.24 26.56 -22.62
C GLN A 18 -18.74 25.53 -23.64
N HIS A 19 -18.67 24.25 -23.25
CA HIS A 19 -18.29 23.18 -24.16
C HIS A 19 -19.26 23.07 -25.34
N GLU A 20 -20.56 23.16 -25.10
CA GLU A 20 -21.57 23.16 -26.18
C GLU A 20 -21.37 24.35 -27.15
N LYS A 21 -21.16 25.55 -26.58
CA LYS A 21 -20.92 26.77 -27.36
C LYS A 21 -19.69 26.69 -28.26
N PHE A 22 -18.56 26.20 -27.71
CA PHE A 22 -17.30 26.17 -28.46
C PHE A 22 -17.18 24.97 -29.38
N SER A 23 -17.79 23.85 -29.06
CA SER A 23 -17.74 22.63 -29.89
C SER A 23 -18.82 22.62 -30.99
N GLY A 24 -19.87 23.41 -30.83
CA GLY A 24 -21.06 23.35 -31.70
C GLY A 24 -21.90 22.07 -31.56
N LYS A 25 -21.58 21.23 -30.58
CA LYS A 25 -22.28 19.96 -30.33
C LYS A 25 -23.17 20.10 -29.10
N LYS A 26 -24.42 19.61 -29.18
CA LYS A 26 -25.32 19.57 -28.02
C LYS A 26 -24.78 18.59 -26.96
N ILE A 27 -24.66 19.07 -25.73
CA ILE A 27 -24.24 18.31 -24.55
C ILE A 27 -25.38 18.37 -23.53
N GLN A 28 -26.49 17.72 -23.87
CA GLN A 28 -27.70 17.73 -23.08
C GLN A 28 -28.09 16.32 -22.65
N TYR A 29 -28.65 16.20 -21.48
CA TYR A 29 -29.27 14.98 -20.98
C TYR A 29 -30.76 15.05 -21.30
N PHE A 30 -31.30 13.96 -21.86
CA PHE A 30 -32.75 13.79 -22.02
C PHE A 30 -33.29 13.06 -20.81
N ASP A 31 -34.21 13.70 -20.11
CA ASP A 31 -34.92 13.12 -18.96
C ASP A 31 -36.21 12.45 -19.47
N PRO A 32 -36.33 11.12 -19.41
CA PRO A 32 -37.51 10.41 -19.87
C PRO A 32 -38.73 10.61 -18.98
N GLU A 33 -38.55 10.93 -17.69
CA GLU A 33 -39.66 11.16 -16.75
C GLU A 33 -40.30 12.54 -17.00
N LEU A 34 -39.47 13.55 -17.21
CA LEU A 34 -39.91 14.92 -17.47
C LEU A 34 -40.15 15.18 -18.97
N ASN A 35 -39.77 14.24 -19.84
CA ASN A 35 -39.81 14.32 -21.30
C ASN A 35 -39.19 15.62 -21.85
N GLN A 36 -38.04 16.01 -21.30
CA GLN A 36 -37.32 17.22 -21.70
C GLN A 36 -35.80 17.02 -21.71
N SER A 37 -35.15 17.84 -22.56
CA SER A 37 -33.66 17.89 -22.58
C SER A 37 -33.18 19.12 -21.86
N TYR A 38 -32.14 18.98 -21.05
CA TYR A 38 -31.49 20.09 -20.38
C TYR A 38 -29.99 19.87 -20.25
N THR A 39 -29.23 20.96 -20.07
CA THR A 39 -27.81 20.89 -19.74
C THR A 39 -27.66 20.64 -18.24
N PRO A 40 -27.15 19.48 -17.81
CA PRO A 40 -27.08 19.13 -16.40
C PRO A 40 -26.09 19.99 -15.64
N TYR A 41 -26.27 20.04 -14.32
CA TYR A 41 -25.29 20.66 -13.42
C TYR A 41 -24.14 19.70 -13.18
N VAL A 42 -22.93 20.25 -13.09
CA VAL A 42 -21.71 19.52 -12.82
C VAL A 42 -21.33 19.69 -11.35
N ILE A 43 -21.08 18.59 -10.68
CA ILE A 43 -20.43 18.57 -9.38
C ILE A 43 -18.98 18.21 -9.59
N GLU A 44 -18.10 19.17 -9.37
CA GLU A 44 -16.66 18.98 -9.45
C GLU A 44 -16.12 18.59 -8.08
N THR A 45 -15.38 17.50 -8.01
CA THR A 45 -14.61 17.15 -6.83
C THR A 45 -13.13 17.24 -7.14
N SER A 46 -12.40 18.04 -6.39
CA SER A 46 -10.94 18.18 -6.51
C SER A 46 -10.22 17.70 -5.26
N ILE A 47 -9.07 17.09 -5.46
CA ILE A 47 -8.22 16.54 -4.39
C ILE A 47 -6.79 17.01 -4.63
N GLY A 48 -6.20 17.67 -3.63
CA GLY A 48 -4.80 18.07 -3.66
C GLY A 48 -3.88 16.89 -3.36
N VAL A 49 -3.19 16.34 -4.38
CA VAL A 49 -2.32 15.16 -4.25
C VAL A 49 -1.24 15.36 -3.18
N ASP A 50 -0.54 16.50 -3.19
CA ASP A 50 0.52 16.80 -2.21
C ASP A 50 -0.03 16.87 -0.78
N ARG A 51 -1.26 17.40 -0.62
CA ARG A 51 -1.91 17.47 0.69
C ARG A 51 -2.34 16.10 1.20
N VAL A 52 -2.86 15.24 0.31
CA VAL A 52 -3.17 13.85 0.63
C VAL A 52 -1.89 13.12 1.03
N PHE A 53 -0.82 13.25 0.24
CA PHE A 53 0.48 12.66 0.54
C PHE A 53 0.98 13.08 1.94
N LEU A 54 1.01 14.39 2.21
CA LEU A 54 1.43 14.90 3.52
C LEU A 54 0.57 14.35 4.66
N SER A 55 -0.75 14.29 4.47
CA SER A 55 -1.67 13.75 5.48
C SER A 55 -1.47 12.27 5.73
N VAL A 56 -1.24 11.48 4.67
CA VAL A 56 -0.95 10.05 4.80
C VAL A 56 0.38 9.83 5.52
N MET A 57 1.42 10.57 5.15
CA MET A 57 2.75 10.47 5.78
C MET A 57 2.68 10.87 7.27
N ALA A 58 2.07 12.01 7.59
CA ALA A 58 1.95 12.49 8.96
C ALA A 58 1.08 11.56 9.84
N GLY A 59 -0.01 11.02 9.28
CA GLY A 59 -0.89 10.10 9.99
C GLY A 59 -0.32 8.69 10.15
N SER A 60 0.67 8.31 9.33
CA SER A 60 1.29 6.99 9.38
C SER A 60 2.60 6.96 10.18
N TYR A 61 3.22 8.12 10.44
CA TYR A 61 4.44 8.20 11.23
C TYR A 61 4.14 7.90 12.70
N CYS A 62 4.88 6.96 13.27
CA CYS A 62 4.72 6.54 14.66
C CYS A 62 6.09 6.25 15.30
N GLU A 63 6.26 6.70 16.55
CA GLU A 63 7.37 6.32 17.41
C GLU A 63 6.83 5.45 18.54
N GLU A 64 7.34 4.24 18.65
CA GLU A 64 6.92 3.25 19.63
C GLU A 64 8.07 2.96 20.60
N THR A 65 7.79 2.94 21.88
CA THR A 65 8.72 2.48 22.90
C THR A 65 8.50 0.99 23.14
N LEU A 66 9.55 0.21 22.93
CA LEU A 66 9.52 -1.23 23.15
C LEU A 66 9.69 -1.56 24.63
N GLU A 67 9.36 -2.79 25.02
CA GLU A 67 9.49 -3.28 26.41
C GLU A 67 10.93 -3.16 26.96
N ASN A 68 11.93 -3.23 26.08
CA ASN A 68 13.33 -3.05 26.43
C ASN A 68 13.77 -1.57 26.58
N GLY A 69 12.84 -0.62 26.43
CA GLY A 69 13.10 0.83 26.51
C GLY A 69 13.67 1.46 25.22
N GLU A 70 13.91 0.68 24.16
CA GLU A 70 14.35 1.23 22.88
C GLU A 70 13.19 1.86 22.12
N THR A 71 13.47 2.92 21.36
CA THR A 71 12.49 3.55 20.46
C THR A 71 12.56 2.91 19.07
N ARG A 72 11.39 2.60 18.54
CA ARG A 72 11.19 2.11 17.18
C ARG A 72 10.41 3.16 16.36
N VAL A 73 11.00 3.63 15.27
CA VAL A 73 10.29 4.45 14.28
C VAL A 73 9.60 3.54 13.29
N VAL A 74 8.32 3.74 13.08
CA VAL A 74 7.48 2.95 12.17
C VAL A 74 6.66 3.87 11.29
N LEU A 75 6.64 3.61 10.01
CA LEU A 75 5.73 4.25 9.08
C LEU A 75 4.55 3.30 8.81
N LYS A 76 3.45 3.47 9.56
CA LYS A 76 2.25 2.60 9.50
C LYS A 76 1.37 2.91 8.28
N LEU A 77 1.96 2.89 7.09
CA LEU A 77 1.19 3.03 5.85
C LEU A 77 0.22 1.85 5.69
N PRO A 78 -1.01 2.09 5.20
CA PRO A 78 -1.84 1.01 4.69
C PRO A 78 -1.05 0.13 3.71
N ALA A 79 -1.18 -1.19 3.80
CA ALA A 79 -0.38 -2.12 3.01
C ALA A 79 -0.49 -1.85 1.49
N ALA A 80 -1.69 -1.46 1.03
CA ALA A 80 -1.93 -1.08 -0.36
C ALA A 80 -1.16 0.18 -0.81
N LEU A 81 -0.82 1.10 0.11
CA LEU A 81 -0.08 2.33 -0.18
C LEU A 81 1.43 2.20 0.05
N ALA A 82 1.88 1.16 0.75
CA ALA A 82 3.30 0.96 1.01
C ALA A 82 4.11 0.87 -0.29
N PRO A 83 5.21 1.63 -0.45
CA PRO A 83 6.00 1.63 -1.69
C PRO A 83 6.70 0.27 -1.92
N ILE A 84 7.11 -0.40 -0.86
CA ILE A 84 7.61 -1.78 -0.88
C ILE A 84 6.57 -2.65 -0.15
N LYS A 85 6.10 -3.68 -0.81
CA LYS A 85 5.04 -4.55 -0.27
C LYS A 85 5.61 -5.59 0.70
N LEU A 86 6.77 -6.11 0.35
CA LEU A 86 7.45 -7.11 1.17
C LEU A 86 8.97 -7.02 1.03
N ALA A 87 9.68 -7.41 2.08
CA ALA A 87 11.12 -7.58 2.07
C ALA A 87 11.49 -9.05 2.27
N VAL A 88 12.41 -9.56 1.47
CA VAL A 88 12.94 -10.93 1.62
C VAL A 88 14.34 -10.86 2.23
N LEU A 89 14.49 -11.48 3.37
CA LEU A 89 15.62 -11.33 4.27
C LEU A 89 16.23 -12.70 4.59
N PRO A 90 17.37 -13.11 4.02
CA PRO A 90 18.05 -14.32 4.47
C PRO A 90 18.59 -14.12 5.88
N LEU A 91 18.41 -15.07 6.79
CA LEU A 91 18.85 -14.95 8.19
C LEU A 91 20.35 -14.69 8.28
N VAL A 92 21.15 -15.44 7.50
CA VAL A 92 22.60 -15.29 7.36
C VAL A 92 23.02 -15.31 5.88
N LYS A 93 24.23 -14.81 5.60
CA LYS A 93 24.81 -14.75 4.23
C LYS A 93 25.55 -16.04 3.82
N LYS A 94 25.12 -17.18 4.31
CA LYS A 94 25.77 -18.47 4.11
C LYS A 94 24.72 -19.56 3.96
N ASP A 95 25.20 -20.76 3.68
CA ASP A 95 24.46 -22.02 3.76
C ASP A 95 23.28 -22.12 2.77
N GLY A 96 23.37 -21.43 1.62
CA GLY A 96 22.32 -21.46 0.59
C GLY A 96 21.09 -20.59 0.87
N LEU A 97 21.07 -19.81 1.98
CA LEU A 97 19.95 -18.96 2.33
C LEU A 97 19.79 -17.75 1.38
N PRO A 98 20.87 -17.06 0.96
CA PRO A 98 20.75 -15.99 -0.04
C PRO A 98 20.17 -16.48 -1.36
N GLU A 99 20.61 -17.64 -1.86
CA GLU A 99 20.15 -18.24 -3.10
C GLU A 99 18.66 -18.60 -3.02
N LYS A 100 18.22 -19.17 -1.89
CA LYS A 100 16.79 -19.45 -1.64
C LYS A 100 15.96 -18.16 -1.52
N ALA A 101 16.50 -17.14 -0.90
CA ALA A 101 15.84 -15.83 -0.82
C ALA A 101 15.70 -15.18 -2.20
N GLU A 102 16.70 -15.27 -3.06
CA GLU A 102 16.62 -14.82 -4.45
C GLU A 102 15.60 -15.60 -5.28
N GLU A 103 15.47 -16.90 -5.06
CA GLU A 103 14.45 -17.74 -5.69
C GLU A 103 13.04 -17.22 -5.34
N ILE A 104 12.79 -16.97 -4.05
CA ILE A 104 11.52 -16.39 -3.56
C ILE A 104 11.30 -15.00 -4.14
N MET A 105 12.34 -14.16 -4.20
CA MET A 105 12.25 -12.84 -4.84
C MET A 105 11.85 -12.93 -6.31
N LYS A 106 12.44 -13.86 -7.07
CA LYS A 106 12.09 -14.06 -8.49
C LYS A 106 10.64 -14.49 -8.68
N MET A 107 10.12 -15.31 -7.77
CA MET A 107 8.72 -15.75 -7.79
C MET A 107 7.76 -14.60 -7.53
N LEU A 108 8.06 -13.70 -6.58
CA LEU A 108 7.12 -12.67 -6.11
C LEU A 108 7.21 -11.32 -6.82
N ARG A 109 8.36 -10.97 -7.42
CA ARG A 109 8.66 -9.63 -7.93
C ARG A 109 7.80 -9.17 -9.11
N PHE A 110 7.15 -10.08 -9.82
CA PHE A 110 6.28 -9.73 -10.95
C PHE A 110 4.92 -9.20 -10.49
N ASP A 111 4.45 -9.69 -9.33
CA ASP A 111 3.14 -9.33 -8.78
C ASP A 111 3.26 -8.30 -7.64
N PHE A 112 4.39 -8.32 -6.93
CA PHE A 112 4.62 -7.45 -5.77
C PHE A 112 5.93 -6.68 -5.87
N ARG A 113 5.93 -5.46 -5.38
CA ARG A 113 7.17 -4.69 -5.24
C ARG A 113 7.95 -5.17 -4.03
N CYS A 114 8.99 -5.98 -4.29
CA CYS A 114 9.81 -6.62 -3.28
C CYS A 114 11.15 -5.90 -3.09
N GLN A 115 11.72 -6.01 -1.90
CA GLN A 115 13.08 -5.58 -1.58
C GLN A 115 13.88 -6.74 -0.97
N TYR A 116 15.12 -6.91 -1.40
CA TYR A 116 16.08 -7.83 -0.79
C TYR A 116 17.03 -7.06 0.12
N ASP A 117 17.32 -7.57 1.32
CA ASP A 117 18.32 -7.00 2.22
C ASP A 117 19.01 -8.09 3.02
N GLU A 118 20.34 -8.09 3.00
CA GLU A 118 21.19 -9.01 3.75
C GLU A 118 22.25 -8.28 4.61
N LYS A 119 22.16 -6.95 4.69
CA LYS A 119 23.13 -6.12 5.42
C LYS A 119 22.78 -6.05 6.91
N ASP A 120 23.76 -6.25 7.79
CA ASP A 120 23.62 -6.24 9.25
C ASP A 120 22.78 -7.41 9.84
N SER A 121 22.49 -7.34 11.13
CA SER A 121 21.64 -8.34 11.81
C SER A 121 20.20 -8.26 11.37
N ILE A 122 19.47 -9.37 11.50
CA ILE A 122 18.04 -9.44 11.11
C ILE A 122 17.19 -8.38 11.82
N GLY A 123 17.44 -8.11 13.09
CA GLY A 123 16.74 -7.08 13.86
C GLY A 123 16.93 -5.67 13.28
N LYS A 124 18.16 -5.32 12.84
CA LYS A 124 18.42 -4.03 12.19
C LYS A 124 17.72 -3.93 10.83
N ARG A 125 17.64 -5.05 10.10
CA ARG A 125 16.92 -5.10 8.81
C ARG A 125 15.42 -4.90 9.02
N TYR A 126 14.82 -5.53 10.01
CA TYR A 126 13.42 -5.28 10.37
C TYR A 126 13.17 -3.81 10.69
N ARG A 127 14.05 -3.17 11.50
CA ARG A 127 13.94 -1.75 11.84
C ARG A 127 13.97 -0.85 10.60
N ARG A 128 14.84 -1.14 9.63
CA ARG A 128 14.86 -0.40 8.36
C ARG A 128 13.56 -0.56 7.57
N GLN A 129 13.02 -1.77 7.52
CA GLN A 129 11.76 -2.03 6.81
C GLN A 129 10.57 -1.37 7.53
N ASP A 130 10.53 -1.41 8.84
CA ASP A 130 9.52 -0.73 9.65
C ASP A 130 9.53 0.79 9.38
N ALA A 131 10.74 1.40 9.33
CA ALA A 131 10.91 2.84 9.11
C ALA A 131 10.48 3.31 7.72
N ILE A 132 10.62 2.49 6.69
CA ILE A 132 10.17 2.81 5.31
C ILE A 132 8.73 2.37 5.03
N GLY A 133 8.08 1.71 5.98
CA GLY A 133 6.67 1.34 5.91
C GLY A 133 6.39 0.03 5.19
N THR A 134 7.38 -0.87 5.03
CA THR A 134 7.16 -2.21 4.47
C THR A 134 6.27 -3.04 5.40
N PRO A 135 5.08 -3.49 4.96
CA PRO A 135 4.14 -4.16 5.86
C PRO A 135 4.56 -5.58 6.25
N TYR A 136 5.26 -6.29 5.37
CA TYR A 136 5.61 -7.70 5.58
C TYR A 136 7.08 -7.96 5.31
N CYS A 137 7.73 -8.71 6.21
CA CYS A 137 9.10 -9.19 6.03
C CYS A 137 9.09 -10.71 5.99
N ILE A 138 9.67 -11.29 4.94
CA ILE A 138 9.83 -12.73 4.75
C ILE A 138 11.24 -13.09 5.15
N THR A 139 11.39 -13.91 6.17
CA THR A 139 12.70 -14.39 6.63
C THR A 139 12.93 -15.82 6.16
N VAL A 140 14.07 -16.01 5.51
CA VAL A 140 14.58 -17.32 5.05
C VAL A 140 15.61 -17.79 6.05
N ASP A 141 15.36 -18.90 6.72
CA ASP A 141 16.18 -19.50 7.76
C ASP A 141 16.69 -20.91 7.36
N HIS A 142 17.47 -21.56 8.23
CA HIS A 142 18.00 -22.90 7.98
C HIS A 142 16.91 -23.99 7.88
N ASP A 143 15.80 -23.79 8.56
CA ASP A 143 14.68 -24.74 8.49
C ASP A 143 13.91 -24.61 7.18
N THR A 144 13.94 -23.43 6.56
CA THR A 144 13.36 -23.19 5.22
C THR A 144 13.93 -24.17 4.17
N LEU A 145 15.20 -24.52 4.28
CA LEU A 145 15.84 -25.46 3.35
C LEU A 145 15.36 -26.91 3.53
N LYS A 146 14.77 -27.23 4.69
CA LYS A 146 14.30 -28.58 5.01
C LYS A 146 12.80 -28.74 4.78
N ASP A 147 12.01 -27.76 5.20
CA ASP A 147 10.54 -27.83 5.25
C ASP A 147 9.84 -26.98 4.19
N ASN A 148 10.61 -26.25 3.35
CA ASN A 148 10.11 -25.34 2.32
C ASN A 148 9.12 -24.30 2.88
N CYS A 149 9.33 -23.85 4.15
CA CYS A 149 8.53 -22.83 4.80
C CYS A 149 9.39 -21.61 5.12
N VAL A 150 8.78 -20.44 5.12
CA VAL A 150 9.39 -19.15 5.50
C VAL A 150 8.65 -18.53 6.66
N THR A 151 9.27 -17.58 7.34
CA THR A 151 8.63 -16.81 8.40
C THR A 151 8.19 -15.45 7.87
N ILE A 152 6.90 -15.14 7.91
CA ILE A 152 6.36 -13.80 7.65
C ILE A 152 6.31 -13.06 8.98
N ARG A 153 6.90 -11.86 9.02
CA ARG A 153 6.76 -10.92 10.14
C ARG A 153 5.87 -9.75 9.72
N PHE A 154 4.90 -9.46 10.56
CA PHE A 154 3.99 -8.33 10.41
C PHE A 154 4.61 -7.07 11.05
N ARG A 155 4.64 -5.95 10.29
CA ARG A 155 5.20 -4.68 10.76
C ARG A 155 4.46 -4.15 12.00
N ASP A 156 3.14 -4.18 11.99
CA ASP A 156 2.31 -3.47 12.97
C ASP A 156 2.24 -4.19 14.32
N THR A 157 2.17 -5.52 14.33
CA THR A 157 2.09 -6.35 15.54
C THR A 157 3.43 -6.93 15.97
N MET A 158 4.43 -6.97 15.05
CA MET A 158 5.70 -7.70 15.18
C MET A 158 5.54 -9.22 15.31
N GLU A 159 4.33 -9.73 15.20
CA GLU A 159 4.07 -11.17 15.18
C GLU A 159 4.73 -11.83 13.98
N GLN A 160 5.01 -13.11 14.16
CA GLN A 160 5.66 -13.93 13.14
C GLN A 160 4.87 -15.20 12.93
N GLU A 161 4.65 -15.54 11.67
CA GLU A 161 3.92 -16.73 11.26
C GLU A 161 4.76 -17.54 10.28
N ARG A 162 4.79 -18.87 10.45
CA ARG A 162 5.49 -19.76 9.52
C ARG A 162 4.53 -20.27 8.46
N VAL A 163 4.90 -20.07 7.18
CA VAL A 163 4.05 -20.39 6.02
C VAL A 163 4.85 -21.13 4.95
N SER A 164 4.16 -22.02 4.22
CA SER A 164 4.76 -22.70 3.06
C SER A 164 5.00 -21.73 1.91
N ILE A 165 6.15 -21.88 1.25
CA ILE A 165 6.53 -21.07 0.08
C ILE A 165 5.51 -21.24 -1.05
N ASP A 166 4.92 -22.43 -1.22
CA ASP A 166 3.93 -22.69 -2.27
C ASP A 166 2.64 -21.89 -2.10
N LYS A 167 2.28 -21.52 -0.86
CA LYS A 167 1.10 -20.69 -0.54
C LYS A 167 1.42 -19.22 -0.35
N LEU A 168 2.69 -18.85 -0.40
CA LEU A 168 3.16 -17.52 -0.04
C LEU A 168 2.53 -16.43 -0.92
N HIS A 169 2.43 -16.65 -2.23
CA HIS A 169 1.82 -15.71 -3.17
C HIS A 169 0.37 -15.40 -2.81
N ASP A 170 -0.43 -16.43 -2.55
CA ASP A 170 -1.86 -16.27 -2.25
C ASP A 170 -2.06 -15.59 -0.90
N ILE A 171 -1.25 -15.96 0.11
CA ILE A 171 -1.28 -15.34 1.43
C ILE A 171 -0.96 -13.84 1.31
N ILE A 172 0.11 -13.47 0.62
CA ILE A 172 0.50 -12.07 0.43
C ILE A 172 -0.56 -11.30 -0.36
N SER A 173 -1.13 -11.89 -1.41
CA SER A 173 -2.23 -11.28 -2.17
C SER A 173 -3.43 -10.99 -1.27
N CYS A 174 -3.83 -11.95 -0.46
CA CYS A 174 -4.90 -11.78 0.52
C CYS A 174 -4.58 -10.64 1.50
N LEU A 175 -3.41 -10.65 2.13
CA LEU A 175 -2.98 -9.64 3.10
C LEU A 175 -2.89 -8.21 2.54
N LEU A 176 -2.56 -8.06 1.25
CA LEU A 176 -2.42 -6.75 0.61
C LEU A 176 -3.75 -6.16 0.15
N TYR A 177 -4.70 -6.99 -0.30
CA TYR A 177 -5.89 -6.53 -1.02
C TYR A 177 -7.22 -6.80 -0.31
N THR A 178 -7.21 -7.53 0.81
CA THR A 178 -8.41 -7.77 1.64
C THR A 178 -8.50 -6.83 2.84
N SER A 179 -8.08 -5.57 2.69
CA SER A 179 -8.42 -4.57 3.72
C SER A 179 -9.95 -4.45 3.80
N PRO A 180 -10.52 -4.40 5.01
CA PRO A 180 -11.96 -4.16 5.16
C PRO A 180 -12.33 -2.87 4.42
N SER A 181 -13.42 -2.93 3.66
CA SER A 181 -13.97 -1.76 2.98
C SER A 181 -14.35 -0.73 4.03
N PRO A 182 -14.09 0.57 3.80
CA PRO A 182 -14.57 1.62 4.71
C PRO A 182 -16.10 1.68 4.85
N ARG A 183 -16.83 0.78 4.17
CA ARG A 183 -18.29 0.64 4.17
C ARG A 183 -18.79 -0.54 4.98
N ASP A 184 -17.90 -1.38 5.51
CA ASP A 184 -18.18 -2.47 6.44
C ASP A 184 -17.98 -1.98 7.92
#